data_7f39c0a5718e68187a42f76647c6880a
#
_entry.id   7f39c0a5718e68187a42f76647c6880a
#
_cell.length_a   1.000
_cell.length_b   1.000
_cell.length_c   1.000
_cell.angle_alpha   90.00
_cell.angle_beta   90.00
_cell.angle_gamma   90.00
#
_symmetry.space_group_name_H-M   'P 1'
#
loop_
_entity.id
_entity.type
_entity.pdbx_description
1 polymer ?
#
loop_
_entity_poly.entity_id
_entity_poly.type
_entity_poly.pdbx_seq_one_letter_code
_entity_poly.pdbx_strand_id
1 'polypeptide(L)'
;ERAKKEGIFVLTTSTEQNYDFFSDYQTEAPFAGLGKIDPAADPDSVDNYTLGAWQWSSPDMFANSLLVPMDGRTTADMSGDTYVYYADGGWSWTVPYVAGVYTLCCQVRPDMTPEEFYHAAMETSTEITRMQPGGSQSYTFHVINPQALLSCLQEER
;
A
#
# COMPACT_ATOMS: atom_id res chain seq x y z
N GLU A 1 6.05 -16.52 12.69
CA GLU A 1 7.44 -16.96 12.73
C GLU A 1 7.74 -18.14 11.80
N ARG A 2 6.96 -19.26 11.80
CA ARG A 2 7.24 -20.42 10.94
C ARG A 2 7.14 -20.07 9.45
N ALA A 3 6.09 -19.36 9.04
CA ALA A 3 5.91 -18.93 7.65
C ALA A 3 7.07 -18.08 7.13
N LYS A 4 7.55 -17.14 7.94
CA LYS A 4 8.70 -16.30 7.59
C LYS A 4 9.98 -17.12 7.40
N LYS A 5 10.23 -18.13 8.25
CA LYS A 5 11.37 -19.04 8.11
C LYS A 5 11.33 -19.88 6.84
N GLU A 6 10.13 -20.11 6.31
CA GLU A 6 9.91 -20.79 5.03
C GLU A 6 9.94 -19.83 3.83
N GLY A 7 10.34 -18.57 4.03
CA GLY A 7 10.39 -17.54 2.98
C GLY A 7 9.04 -16.99 2.54
N ILE A 8 7.96 -17.25 3.29
CA ILE A 8 6.63 -16.75 2.97
C ILE A 8 6.49 -15.31 3.48
N PHE A 9 6.14 -14.38 2.60
CA PHE A 9 5.83 -13.01 2.98
C PHE A 9 4.53 -12.95 3.78
N VAL A 10 4.63 -12.51 5.03
CA VAL A 10 3.49 -12.40 5.96
C VAL A 10 3.04 -10.95 6.03
N LEU A 11 1.88 -10.66 5.47
CA LEU A 11 1.25 -9.34 5.48
C LEU A 11 0.15 -9.27 6.56
N THR A 12 0.04 -8.11 7.17
CA THR A 12 -0.97 -7.84 8.20
C THR A 12 -1.39 -6.37 8.17
N THR A 13 -2.59 -6.08 8.66
CA THR A 13 -3.09 -4.72 8.90
C THR A 13 -2.75 -4.20 10.29
N SER A 14 -1.97 -4.94 11.06
CA SER A 14 -1.48 -4.47 12.37
C SER A 14 -0.51 -3.32 12.18
N THR A 15 -0.53 -2.38 13.11
CA THR A 15 0.50 -1.34 13.25
C THR A 15 1.77 -1.90 13.92
N GLU A 16 1.74 -3.14 14.39
CA GLU A 16 2.94 -3.80 14.92
C GLU A 16 3.86 -4.21 13.76
N GLN A 17 5.12 -3.86 13.89
CA GLN A 17 6.16 -4.28 12.95
C GLN A 17 6.37 -5.79 13.07
N ASN A 18 6.15 -6.49 11.97
CA ASN A 18 6.33 -7.94 11.91
C ASN A 18 7.62 -8.37 11.20
N TYR A 19 8.42 -7.42 10.72
CA TYR A 19 9.77 -7.61 10.16
C TYR A 19 10.71 -6.55 10.70
N ASP A 20 11.95 -6.94 11.00
CA ASP A 20 12.96 -6.05 11.60
C ASP A 20 13.35 -4.90 10.66
N PHE A 21 13.38 -5.14 9.33
CA PHE A 21 13.74 -4.13 8.34
C PHE A 21 12.76 -2.94 8.28
N PHE A 22 11.54 -3.07 8.77
CA PHE A 22 10.62 -1.93 8.86
C PHE A 22 11.10 -0.84 9.82
N SER A 23 11.96 -1.20 10.79
CA SER A 23 12.55 -0.22 11.71
C SER A 23 13.42 0.82 10.99
N ASP A 24 14.01 0.46 9.85
CA ASP A 24 14.86 1.36 9.07
C ASP A 24 14.08 2.55 8.49
N TYR A 25 12.78 2.38 8.32
CA TYR A 25 11.86 3.41 7.83
C TYR A 25 11.23 4.27 8.92
N GLN A 26 11.47 3.94 10.20
CA GLN A 26 10.90 4.67 11.34
C GLN A 26 9.37 4.80 11.26
N THR A 27 8.71 3.79 10.73
CA THR A 27 7.25 3.74 10.60
C THR A 27 6.63 2.74 11.57
N GLU A 28 5.50 3.12 12.17
CA GLU A 28 4.69 2.22 13.02
C GLU A 28 3.68 1.42 12.20
N ALA A 29 3.38 1.88 10.98
CA ALA A 29 2.43 1.25 10.08
C ALA A 29 3.05 1.08 8.68
N PRO A 30 3.86 0.02 8.45
CA PRO A 30 4.57 -0.18 7.19
C PRO A 30 3.68 -0.11 5.95
N PHE A 31 2.45 -0.63 6.06
CA PHE A 31 1.42 -0.52 5.04
C PHE A 31 0.16 0.09 5.63
N ALA A 32 -0.41 1.08 4.94
CA ALA A 32 -1.67 1.69 5.36
C ALA A 32 -2.57 1.99 4.16
N GLY A 33 -3.87 2.08 4.40
CA GLY A 33 -4.86 2.33 3.35
C GLY A 33 -5.12 3.81 3.15
N LEU A 34 -5.33 4.21 1.89
CA LEU A 34 -5.84 5.52 1.50
C LEU A 34 -7.29 5.44 1.05
N GLY A 35 -8.11 6.38 1.53
CA GLY A 35 -9.48 6.56 1.08
C GLY A 35 -9.58 7.50 -0.13
N LYS A 36 -10.64 7.37 -0.93
CA LYS A 36 -10.94 8.29 -2.05
C LYS A 36 -11.48 9.61 -1.53
N ILE A 37 -11.06 10.70 -2.19
CA ILE A 37 -11.60 12.05 -1.95
C ILE A 37 -12.99 12.17 -2.62
N ASP A 38 -13.10 11.73 -3.86
CA ASP A 38 -14.33 11.66 -4.63
C ASP A 38 -14.59 10.21 -5.07
N PRO A 39 -15.64 9.55 -4.53
CA PRO A 39 -15.98 8.18 -4.90
C PRO A 39 -16.25 7.98 -6.40
N ALA A 40 -16.66 9.02 -7.12
CA ALA A 40 -16.98 8.98 -8.54
C ALA A 40 -15.75 9.23 -9.45
N ALA A 41 -14.64 9.71 -8.89
CA ALA A 41 -13.43 9.96 -9.68
C ALA A 41 -12.71 8.65 -10.04
N ASP A 42 -11.79 8.78 -11.02
CA ASP A 42 -10.97 7.69 -11.52
C ASP A 42 -10.25 6.98 -10.36
N PRO A 43 -10.46 5.66 -10.16
CA PRO A 43 -9.79 4.89 -9.12
C PRO A 43 -8.28 4.73 -9.33
N ASP A 44 -7.79 4.97 -10.55
CA ASP A 44 -6.37 4.85 -10.87
C ASP A 44 -5.63 6.19 -10.70
N SER A 45 -6.36 7.29 -10.49
CA SER A 45 -5.75 8.59 -10.23
C SER A 45 -5.30 8.71 -8.77
N VAL A 46 -3.99 8.72 -8.55
CA VAL A 46 -3.39 8.90 -7.23
C VAL A 46 -3.79 10.21 -6.56
N ASP A 47 -4.11 11.23 -7.35
CA ASP A 47 -4.54 12.55 -6.84
C ASP A 47 -5.89 12.50 -6.14
N ASN A 48 -6.67 11.46 -6.38
CA ASN A 48 -7.97 11.27 -5.75
C ASN A 48 -7.89 10.58 -4.37
N TYR A 49 -6.69 10.34 -3.83
CA TYR A 49 -6.54 9.62 -2.56
C TYR A 49 -5.97 10.51 -1.45
N THR A 50 -6.41 10.24 -0.21
CA THR A 50 -5.98 10.93 1.01
C THR A 50 -6.01 9.98 2.20
N LEU A 51 -5.44 10.40 3.30
CA LEU A 51 -5.63 9.70 4.58
C LEU A 51 -7.11 9.74 5.00
N GLY A 52 -7.57 8.67 5.63
CA GLY A 52 -8.88 8.64 6.28
C GLY A 52 -8.96 9.60 7.48
N ALA A 53 -10.17 9.98 7.87
CA ALA A 53 -10.40 10.98 8.93
C ALA A 53 -9.66 10.67 10.25
N TRP A 54 -9.61 9.39 10.67
CA TRP A 54 -8.91 8.99 11.88
C TRP A 54 -7.39 9.04 11.74
N GLN A 55 -6.85 8.78 10.53
CA GLN A 55 -5.42 8.84 10.25
C GLN A 55 -4.89 10.27 10.33
N TRP A 56 -5.73 11.24 9.99
CA TRP A 56 -5.43 12.66 10.12
C TRP A 56 -5.25 13.13 11.57
N SER A 57 -5.61 12.33 12.57
CA SER A 57 -5.28 12.63 13.96
C SER A 57 -3.80 12.44 14.31
N SER A 58 -3.09 11.64 13.53
CA SER A 58 -1.65 11.35 13.71
C SER A 58 -0.97 11.12 12.35
N PRO A 59 -0.92 12.14 11.48
CA PRO A 59 -0.43 11.98 10.10
C PRO A 59 1.05 11.60 10.01
N ASP A 60 1.87 12.01 10.99
CA ASP A 60 3.29 11.67 11.05
C ASP A 60 3.53 10.15 11.12
N MET A 61 2.60 9.38 11.70
CA MET A 61 2.67 7.92 11.74
C MET A 61 2.75 7.29 10.34
N PHE A 62 2.23 7.98 9.33
CA PHE A 62 2.11 7.48 7.96
C PHE A 62 3.09 8.11 6.97
N ALA A 63 3.91 9.05 7.41
CA ALA A 63 4.83 9.77 6.53
C ALA A 63 5.85 8.84 5.85
N ASN A 64 6.28 7.81 6.56
CA ASN A 64 7.24 6.82 6.05
C ASN A 64 6.60 5.45 5.76
N SER A 65 5.29 5.41 5.58
CA SER A 65 4.55 4.19 5.24
C SER A 65 4.38 4.06 3.73
N LEU A 66 4.35 2.84 3.24
CA LEU A 66 3.90 2.56 1.88
C LEU A 66 2.37 2.52 1.87
N LEU A 67 1.76 3.56 1.34
CA LEU A 67 0.31 3.71 1.32
C LEU A 67 -0.32 3.05 0.09
N VAL A 68 -1.49 2.46 0.30
CA VAL A 68 -2.18 1.65 -0.72
C VAL A 68 -3.61 2.15 -0.88
N PRO A 69 -4.06 2.46 -2.11
CA PRO A 69 -5.47 2.76 -2.36
C PRO A 69 -6.37 1.61 -1.90
N MET A 70 -7.30 1.88 -0.98
CA MET A 70 -8.19 0.85 -0.42
C MET A 70 -9.64 0.93 -0.89
N ASP A 71 -10.10 2.09 -1.35
CA ASP A 71 -11.46 2.31 -1.83
C ASP A 71 -11.61 2.02 -3.33
N GLY A 72 -12.85 1.88 -3.79
CA GLY A 72 -13.17 1.71 -5.19
C GLY A 72 -12.68 0.39 -5.77
N ARG A 73 -12.92 -0.73 -5.07
CA ARG A 73 -12.42 -2.05 -5.47
C ARG A 73 -13.52 -2.96 -5.98
N THR A 74 -13.22 -3.64 -7.08
CA THR A 74 -14.05 -4.72 -7.59
C THR A 74 -13.42 -6.06 -7.24
N THR A 75 -14.20 -6.95 -6.67
CA THR A 75 -13.77 -8.30 -6.29
C THR A 75 -14.78 -9.35 -6.72
N ALA A 76 -14.37 -10.62 -6.70
CA ALA A 76 -15.30 -11.73 -6.92
C ALA A 76 -16.36 -11.77 -5.81
N ASP A 77 -17.60 -12.01 -6.19
CA ASP A 77 -18.72 -12.18 -5.26
C ASP A 77 -18.68 -13.60 -4.66
N MET A 78 -19.02 -13.71 -3.38
CA MET A 78 -19.10 -14.99 -2.67
C MET A 78 -20.28 -15.86 -3.15
N SER A 79 -21.29 -15.28 -3.82
CA SER A 79 -22.54 -15.93 -4.18
C SER A 79 -22.55 -16.56 -5.57
N GLY A 80 -21.49 -16.43 -6.37
CA GLY A 80 -21.42 -17.04 -7.70
C GLY A 80 -20.42 -16.41 -8.66
N ASP A 81 -20.61 -16.61 -9.95
CA ASP A 81 -19.72 -16.13 -11.02
C ASP A 81 -19.99 -14.65 -11.37
N THR A 82 -20.02 -13.80 -10.37
CA THR A 82 -20.26 -12.36 -10.48
C THR A 82 -19.19 -11.55 -9.76
N TYR A 83 -19.21 -10.25 -9.98
CA TYR A 83 -18.33 -9.31 -9.31
C TYR A 83 -19.14 -8.33 -8.49
N VAL A 84 -18.58 -7.90 -7.37
CA VAL A 84 -19.13 -6.85 -6.53
C VAL A 84 -18.16 -5.69 -6.44
N TYR A 85 -18.70 -4.47 -6.53
CA TYR A 85 -17.93 -3.24 -6.35
C TYR A 85 -18.14 -2.69 -4.95
N TYR A 86 -17.03 -2.42 -4.27
CA TYR A 86 -17.01 -1.75 -2.97
C TYR A 86 -16.51 -0.32 -3.15
N ALA A 87 -17.39 0.66 -2.96
CA ALA A 87 -17.05 2.07 -3.01
C ALA A 87 -16.10 2.45 -1.87
N ASP A 88 -16.45 2.00 -0.66
CA ASP A 88 -15.66 2.21 0.55
C ASP A 88 -14.93 0.91 0.91
N GLY A 89 -13.64 1.02 1.12
CA GLY A 89 -12.78 -0.07 1.51
C GLY A 89 -12.44 -0.06 3.00
N GLY A 90 -11.30 -0.59 3.31
CA GLY A 90 -10.71 -0.62 4.64
C GLY A 90 -9.29 -1.17 4.56
N TRP A 91 -8.53 -1.07 5.64
CA TRP A 91 -7.16 -1.54 5.66
C TRP A 91 -7.01 -3.02 5.27
N SER A 92 -8.01 -3.84 5.52
CA SER A 92 -8.00 -5.24 5.08
C SER A 92 -7.83 -5.40 3.56
N TRP A 93 -8.19 -4.39 2.76
CA TRP A 93 -8.01 -4.38 1.31
C TRP A 93 -6.57 -4.14 0.87
N THR A 94 -5.73 -3.56 1.74
CA THR A 94 -4.32 -3.34 1.45
C THR A 94 -3.55 -4.65 1.37
N VAL A 95 -3.91 -5.64 2.20
CA VAL A 95 -3.22 -6.93 2.28
C VAL A 95 -3.26 -7.70 0.94
N PRO A 96 -4.43 -7.99 0.35
CA PRO A 96 -4.47 -8.69 -0.94
C PRO A 96 -3.89 -7.84 -2.08
N TYR A 97 -3.99 -6.52 -2.03
CA TYR A 97 -3.38 -5.65 -3.02
C TYR A 97 -1.85 -5.77 -3.00
N VAL A 98 -1.22 -5.62 -1.84
CA VAL A 98 0.23 -5.76 -1.68
C VAL A 98 0.69 -7.18 -2.03
N ALA A 99 -0.06 -8.21 -1.61
CA ALA A 99 0.25 -9.60 -1.98
C ALA A 99 0.22 -9.82 -3.49
N GLY A 100 -0.75 -9.22 -4.19
CA GLY A 100 -0.83 -9.26 -5.65
C GLY A 100 0.36 -8.58 -6.32
N VAL A 101 0.72 -7.38 -5.88
CA VAL A 101 1.89 -6.65 -6.41
C VAL A 101 3.18 -7.42 -6.15
N TYR A 102 3.37 -7.95 -4.94
CA TYR A 102 4.52 -8.80 -4.61
C TYR A 102 4.60 -10.04 -5.54
N THR A 103 3.47 -10.68 -5.81
CA THR A 103 3.42 -11.82 -6.73
C THR A 103 3.86 -11.44 -8.15
N LEU A 104 3.44 -10.26 -8.64
CA LEU A 104 3.91 -9.74 -9.93
C LEU A 104 5.42 -9.47 -9.93
N CYS A 105 5.95 -8.93 -8.84
CA CYS A 105 7.39 -8.73 -8.68
C CYS A 105 8.16 -10.06 -8.71
N CYS A 106 7.64 -11.10 -8.05
CA CYS A 106 8.23 -12.45 -8.09
C CYS A 106 8.18 -13.10 -9.48
N GLN A 107 7.26 -12.71 -10.36
CA GLN A 107 7.28 -13.15 -11.76
C GLN A 107 8.46 -12.52 -12.54
N VAL A 108 8.82 -11.29 -12.21
CA VAL A 108 9.98 -10.61 -12.78
C VAL A 108 11.27 -11.10 -12.12
N ARG A 109 11.28 -11.22 -10.80
CA ARG A 109 12.45 -11.58 -9.98
C ARG A 109 12.06 -12.67 -8.97
N PRO A 110 12.20 -13.95 -9.34
CA PRO A 110 11.67 -15.09 -8.56
C PRO A 110 12.25 -15.25 -7.15
N ASP A 111 13.43 -14.72 -6.90
CA ASP A 111 14.15 -14.73 -5.63
C ASP A 111 13.94 -13.48 -4.77
N MET A 112 12.99 -12.61 -5.16
CA MET A 112 12.70 -11.38 -4.43
C MET A 112 12.26 -11.66 -2.99
N THR A 113 12.98 -11.06 -2.05
CA THR A 113 12.64 -11.12 -0.63
C THR A 113 11.61 -10.05 -0.25
N PRO A 114 10.90 -10.20 0.89
CA PRO A 114 10.01 -9.16 1.40
C PRO A 114 10.70 -7.81 1.64
N GLU A 115 11.96 -7.83 2.07
CA GLU A 115 12.78 -6.65 2.32
C GLU A 115 13.09 -5.92 1.01
N GLU A 116 13.62 -6.62 0.02
CA GLU A 116 13.91 -6.06 -1.32
C GLU A 116 12.65 -5.49 -1.98
N PHE A 117 11.51 -6.19 -1.84
CA PHE A 117 10.24 -5.69 -2.33
C PHE A 117 9.85 -4.37 -1.68
N TYR A 118 9.92 -4.28 -0.34
CA TYR A 118 9.53 -3.07 0.37
C TYR A 118 10.44 -1.89 0.01
N HIS A 119 11.74 -2.11 -0.04
CA HIS A 119 12.72 -1.12 -0.49
C HIS A 119 12.41 -0.60 -1.89
N ALA A 120 12.31 -1.50 -2.87
CA ALA A 120 12.02 -1.12 -4.25
C ALA A 120 10.65 -0.41 -4.38
N ALA A 121 9.65 -0.86 -3.63
CA ALA A 121 8.33 -0.22 -3.64
C ALA A 121 8.32 1.17 -3.01
N MET A 122 9.12 1.43 -1.98
CA MET A 122 9.30 2.77 -1.41
C MET A 122 10.06 3.69 -2.37
N GLU A 123 11.16 3.22 -2.96
CA GLU A 123 11.98 3.99 -3.91
C GLU A 123 11.21 4.37 -5.18
N THR A 124 10.31 3.50 -5.65
CA THR A 124 9.51 3.73 -6.86
C THR A 124 8.11 4.28 -6.57
N SER A 125 7.81 4.60 -5.31
CA SER A 125 6.52 5.14 -4.90
C SER A 125 6.20 6.48 -5.56
N THR A 126 4.91 6.77 -5.70
CA THR A 126 4.46 8.10 -6.09
C THR A 126 4.28 8.95 -4.82
N GLU A 127 5.01 10.05 -4.72
CA GLU A 127 4.81 11.01 -3.64
C GLU A 127 3.55 11.86 -3.90
N ILE A 128 2.71 11.97 -2.88
CA ILE A 128 1.57 12.88 -2.86
C ILE A 128 1.67 13.83 -1.67
N THR A 129 1.35 15.09 -1.88
CA THR A 129 1.26 16.08 -0.79
C THR A 129 -0.18 16.41 -0.51
N ARG A 130 -0.58 16.34 0.75
CA ARG A 130 -1.94 16.63 1.20
C ARG A 130 -1.91 17.60 2.38
N MET A 131 -2.85 18.54 2.36
CA MET A 131 -3.05 19.48 3.47
C MET A 131 -3.90 18.81 4.55
N GLN A 132 -3.51 18.99 5.81
CA GLN A 132 -4.31 18.51 6.93
C GLN A 132 -5.69 19.20 6.94
N PRO A 133 -6.78 18.48 7.02
CA PRO A 133 -8.13 19.07 7.07
C PRO A 133 -8.27 20.06 8.24
N GLY A 134 -8.65 21.29 7.93
CA GLY A 134 -8.81 22.37 8.93
C GLY A 134 -7.51 22.93 9.51
N GLY A 135 -6.34 22.45 9.04
CA GLY A 135 -5.02 22.91 9.42
C GLY A 135 -4.32 23.70 8.32
N SER A 136 -3.08 24.12 8.59
CA SER A 136 -2.19 24.81 7.64
C SER A 136 -0.96 23.96 7.28
N GLN A 137 -0.82 22.78 7.86
CA GLN A 137 0.31 21.89 7.64
C GLN A 137 0.03 20.94 6.47
N SER A 138 1.05 20.74 5.62
CA SER A 138 1.05 19.77 4.55
C SER A 138 1.96 18.62 4.88
N TYR A 139 1.56 17.43 4.46
CA TYR A 139 2.29 16.19 4.63
C TYR A 139 2.52 15.52 3.28
N THR A 140 3.69 14.94 3.10
CA THR A 140 4.01 14.13 1.92
C THR A 140 3.97 12.66 2.29
N PHE A 141 3.36 11.87 1.42
CA PHE A 141 3.15 10.44 1.62
C PHE A 141 3.60 9.65 0.39
N HIS A 142 4.01 8.41 0.61
CA HIS A 142 4.47 7.46 -0.41
C HIS A 142 3.35 6.51 -0.80
N VAL A 143 2.84 6.62 -2.02
CA VAL A 143 1.80 5.71 -2.55
C VAL A 143 2.43 4.67 -3.45
N ILE A 144 2.10 3.41 -3.23
CA ILE A 144 2.61 2.30 -4.04
C ILE A 144 2.32 2.54 -5.53
N ASN A 145 3.34 2.37 -6.37
CA ASN A 145 3.25 2.50 -7.81
C ASN A 145 3.70 1.19 -8.49
N PRO A 146 2.77 0.25 -8.73
CA PRO A 146 3.13 -1.05 -9.29
C PRO A 146 3.79 -0.98 -10.66
N GLN A 147 3.41 0.00 -11.49
CA GLN A 147 3.98 0.17 -12.81
C GLN A 147 5.45 0.59 -12.73
N ALA A 148 5.77 1.62 -11.95
CA ALA A 148 7.14 2.07 -11.75
C ALA A 148 8.01 0.99 -11.12
N LEU A 149 7.48 0.29 -10.12
CA LEU A 149 8.16 -0.83 -9.44
C LEU A 149 8.52 -1.95 -10.42
N LEU A 150 7.56 -2.44 -11.21
CA LEU A 150 7.81 -3.50 -12.18
C LEU A 150 8.78 -3.06 -13.28
N SER A 151 8.70 -1.81 -13.74
CA SER A 151 9.64 -1.26 -14.74
C SER A 151 11.06 -1.22 -14.19
N CYS A 152 11.24 -0.72 -12.97
CA CYS A 152 12.54 -0.70 -12.29
C CYS A 152 13.17 -2.10 -12.20
N LEU A 153 12.40 -3.09 -11.74
CA LEU A 153 12.88 -4.48 -11.62
C LEU A 153 13.22 -5.14 -12.96
N GLN A 154 12.61 -4.70 -14.06
CA GLN A 154 12.92 -5.18 -15.40
C GLN A 154 14.21 -4.60 -15.96
N GLU A 155 14.54 -3.35 -15.60
CA GLU A 155 15.76 -2.65 -16.03
C GLU A 155 17.03 -3.17 -15.31
N GLU A 156 16.87 -3.72 -14.11
CA GLU A 156 17.96 -4.31 -13.32
C GLU A 156 18.39 -5.72 -13.80
N ARG A 157 17.75 -6.29 -14.80
CA ARG A 157 18.05 -7.59 -15.40
C ARG A 157 19.10 -7.50 -16.49
#